data_4758acd6010263ca85fa2a12f4c1b3e9
#
_entry.id   4758acd6010263ca85fa2a12f4c1b3e9
#
_cell.length_a   1.000
_cell.length_b   1.000
_cell.length_c   1.000
_cell.angle_alpha   90.00
_cell.angle_beta   90.00
_cell.angle_gamma   90.00
#
_symmetry.space_group_name_H-M   'P 1'
#
loop_
_entity.id
_entity.type
_entity.pdbx_description
1 polymer ?
#
loop_
_entity_poly.entity_id
_entity_poly.type
_entity_poly.pdbx_seq_one_letter_code
_entity_poly.pdbx_strand_id
1 'polypeptide(L)'
;HTQAFLYDLKSKKVTAISRNFDPEINSAVWHKKDGNIYFSVTEKSYCNLYQYDHKKEKYKKLDLQLEVLDDLAIGSQSDFAVYTGTSANRPEKLYSLNLKNNNSQLLINPAQNEYETVQFGKVERWTFKNKDNVEIEGRIYFPPDFDASEQYPCIVYYYGGTSPVERSFGGRYPKNYWAANGYIVYVMQPSGATGFGQD
;
A
#
# COMPACT_ATOMS: atom_id res chain seq x y z
N HIS A 1 -5.04 1.54 -16.69
CA HIS A 1 -3.67 1.25 -16.21
C HIS A 1 -2.71 2.34 -16.66
N THR A 2 -2.01 2.97 -15.70
CA THR A 2 -1.06 4.06 -15.94
C THR A 2 0.28 3.50 -16.43
N GLN A 3 0.80 4.05 -17.55
CA GLN A 3 2.10 3.67 -18.11
C GLN A 3 3.10 4.81 -17.94
N ALA A 4 4.35 4.48 -17.60
CA ALA A 4 5.45 5.43 -17.52
C ALA A 4 6.32 5.38 -18.77
N PHE A 5 6.72 6.55 -19.26
CA PHE A 5 7.58 6.70 -20.42
C PHE A 5 8.74 7.63 -20.12
N LEU A 6 9.90 7.34 -20.68
CA LEU A 6 11.03 8.26 -20.75
C LEU A 6 11.04 8.96 -22.11
N TYR A 7 11.18 10.29 -22.07
CA TYR A 7 11.36 11.10 -23.27
C TYR A 7 12.77 11.68 -23.30
N ASP A 8 13.56 11.28 -24.27
CA ASP A 8 14.90 11.84 -24.47
C ASP A 8 14.81 13.18 -25.20
N LEU A 9 15.27 14.25 -24.54
CA LEU A 9 15.15 15.62 -25.05
C LEU A 9 15.99 15.89 -26.31
N LYS A 10 17.10 15.15 -26.53
CA LYS A 10 17.99 15.33 -27.68
C LYS A 10 17.48 14.54 -28.89
N SER A 11 17.30 13.24 -28.74
CA SER A 11 16.89 12.35 -29.82
C SER A 11 15.39 12.38 -30.10
N LYS A 12 14.59 13.01 -29.22
CA LYS A 12 13.11 13.02 -29.27
C LYS A 12 12.47 11.63 -29.16
N LYS A 13 13.24 10.65 -28.72
CA LYS A 13 12.77 9.27 -28.57
C LYS A 13 11.93 9.11 -27.31
N VAL A 14 10.81 8.40 -27.45
CA VAL A 14 9.95 7.96 -26.34
C VAL A 14 10.21 6.47 -26.08
N THR A 15 10.46 6.11 -24.83
CA THR A 15 10.70 4.71 -24.42
C THR A 15 9.73 4.37 -23.30
N ALA A 16 8.89 3.35 -23.51
CA ALA A 16 8.04 2.81 -22.45
C ALA A 16 8.90 2.06 -21.42
N ILE A 17 8.80 2.44 -20.17
CA ILE A 17 9.60 1.83 -19.10
C ILE A 17 8.79 0.95 -18.15
N SER A 18 7.45 0.99 -18.22
CA SER A 18 6.58 0.19 -17.35
C SER A 18 5.70 -0.82 -18.07
N ARG A 19 6.01 -1.15 -19.34
CA ARG A 19 5.17 -2.05 -20.16
C ARG A 19 4.96 -3.43 -19.51
N ASN A 20 5.97 -3.97 -18.83
CA ASN A 20 5.94 -5.26 -18.14
C ASN A 20 5.93 -5.10 -16.60
N PHE A 21 5.47 -3.96 -16.13
CA PHE A 21 5.34 -3.65 -14.71
C PHE A 21 3.86 -3.61 -14.35
N ASP A 22 3.40 -4.62 -13.64
CA ASP A 22 1.98 -4.87 -13.38
C ASP A 22 1.32 -3.91 -12.36
N PRO A 23 2.02 -3.43 -11.29
CA PRO A 23 1.41 -2.48 -10.36
C PRO A 23 1.00 -1.16 -11.03
N GLU A 24 -0.08 -0.56 -10.55
CA GLU A 24 -0.55 0.75 -11.02
C GLU A 24 0.35 1.87 -10.51
N ILE A 25 0.94 2.66 -11.40
CA ILE A 25 1.82 3.78 -11.03
C ILE A 25 0.98 4.98 -10.64
N ASN A 26 1.11 5.44 -9.38
CA ASN A 26 0.43 6.62 -8.84
C ASN A 26 1.27 7.89 -9.05
N SER A 27 2.58 7.81 -8.77
CA SER A 27 3.50 8.94 -8.92
C SER A 27 4.92 8.47 -9.25
N ALA A 28 5.75 9.39 -9.75
CA ALA A 28 7.14 9.14 -10.09
C ALA A 28 8.03 10.30 -9.64
N VAL A 29 9.16 9.99 -9.02
CA VAL A 29 10.19 10.96 -8.64
C VAL A 29 11.52 10.52 -9.22
N TRP A 30 12.13 11.37 -10.09
CA TRP A 30 13.46 11.11 -10.60
C TRP A 30 14.52 11.67 -9.64
N HIS A 31 15.27 10.79 -9.01
CA HIS A 31 16.29 11.16 -8.05
C HIS A 31 17.63 11.47 -8.75
N LYS A 32 18.07 12.73 -8.63
CA LYS A 32 19.24 13.22 -9.38
C LYS A 32 20.56 12.60 -8.94
N LYS A 33 20.69 12.25 -7.66
CA LYS A 33 21.96 11.78 -7.09
C LYS A 33 22.32 10.37 -7.56
N ASP A 34 21.38 9.42 -7.52
CA ASP A 34 21.62 8.05 -7.93
C ASP A 34 21.11 7.72 -9.35
N GLY A 35 20.36 8.65 -9.94
CA GLY A 35 19.82 8.54 -11.29
C GLY A 35 18.64 7.58 -11.42
N ASN A 36 18.12 7.02 -10.32
CA ASN A 36 16.97 6.12 -10.33
C ASN A 36 15.65 6.88 -10.34
N ILE A 37 14.59 6.21 -10.74
CA ILE A 37 13.22 6.70 -10.63
C ILE A 37 12.52 5.91 -9.52
N TYR A 38 11.85 6.64 -8.65
CA TYR A 38 11.07 6.06 -7.55
C TYR A 38 9.60 6.19 -7.88
N PHE A 39 8.89 5.07 -7.87
CA PHE A 39 7.46 4.98 -8.16
C PHE A 39 6.68 4.66 -6.90
N SER A 40 5.71 5.51 -6.51
CA SER A 40 4.65 5.05 -5.64
C SER A 40 3.63 4.30 -6.50
N VAL A 41 3.19 3.13 -6.05
CA VAL A 41 2.33 2.25 -6.84
C VAL A 41 1.23 1.62 -6.00
N THR A 42 0.07 1.44 -6.61
CA THR A 42 -0.98 0.57 -6.06
C THR A 42 -0.76 -0.85 -6.57
N GLU A 43 -0.55 -1.77 -5.62
CA GLU A 43 -0.37 -3.20 -5.87
C GLU A 43 -1.36 -3.95 -4.98
N LYS A 44 -2.44 -4.46 -5.56
CA LYS A 44 -3.60 -4.99 -4.83
C LYS A 44 -4.19 -3.93 -3.89
N SER A 45 -4.25 -4.21 -2.59
CA SER A 45 -4.73 -3.28 -1.56
C SER A 45 -3.62 -2.50 -0.85
N TYR A 46 -2.38 -2.59 -1.35
CA TYR A 46 -1.20 -1.92 -0.80
C TYR A 46 -0.82 -0.71 -1.65
N CYS A 47 -0.21 0.30 -1.01
CA CYS A 47 0.53 1.33 -1.72
C CYS A 47 2.02 1.19 -1.38
N ASN A 48 2.80 0.78 -2.37
CA ASN A 48 4.20 0.42 -2.24
C ASN A 48 5.13 1.43 -2.92
N LEU A 49 6.41 1.37 -2.58
CA LEU A 49 7.48 2.14 -3.22
C LEU A 49 8.40 1.21 -4.01
N TYR A 50 8.64 1.55 -5.28
CA TYR A 50 9.58 0.84 -6.15
C TYR A 50 10.67 1.79 -6.63
N GLN A 51 11.90 1.29 -6.65
CA GLN A 51 13.04 1.91 -7.31
C GLN A 51 13.21 1.30 -8.69
N TYR A 52 13.32 2.13 -9.72
CA TYR A 52 13.62 1.71 -11.08
C TYR A 52 15.00 2.22 -11.52
N ASP A 53 15.93 1.28 -11.76
CA ASP A 53 17.23 1.54 -12.37
C ASP A 53 17.05 1.55 -13.90
N HIS A 54 16.98 2.74 -14.50
CA HIS A 54 16.73 2.88 -15.93
C HIS A 54 17.90 2.42 -16.83
N LYS A 55 19.11 2.27 -16.28
CA LYS A 55 20.27 1.75 -17.01
C LYS A 55 20.26 0.23 -17.09
N LYS A 56 19.75 -0.42 -16.04
CA LYS A 56 19.62 -1.88 -15.95
C LYS A 56 18.21 -2.38 -16.32
N GLU A 57 17.26 -1.47 -16.51
CA GLU A 57 15.84 -1.76 -16.75
C GLU A 57 15.23 -2.69 -15.70
N LYS A 58 15.58 -2.44 -14.42
CA LYS A 58 15.16 -3.30 -13.31
C LYS A 58 14.38 -2.53 -12.25
N TYR A 59 13.30 -3.14 -11.80
CA TYR A 59 12.50 -2.70 -10.65
C TYR A 59 12.96 -3.42 -9.39
N LYS A 60 12.97 -2.69 -8.28
CA LYS A 60 13.20 -3.21 -6.94
C LYS A 60 12.14 -2.63 -6.00
N LYS A 61 11.33 -3.48 -5.40
CA LYS A 61 10.43 -3.08 -4.31
C LYS A 61 11.26 -2.70 -3.09
N LEU A 62 10.93 -1.56 -2.49
CA LEU A 62 11.55 -1.11 -1.25
C LEU A 62 10.68 -1.54 -0.07
N ASP A 63 11.34 -1.94 1.01
CA ASP A 63 10.65 -2.41 2.20
C ASP A 63 10.30 -1.22 3.10
N LEU A 64 9.01 -0.89 3.16
CA LEU A 64 8.46 0.15 4.01
C LEU A 64 7.89 -0.46 5.29
N GLN A 65 7.92 0.32 6.38
CA GLN A 65 7.37 -0.12 7.67
C GLN A 65 5.84 0.06 7.80
N LEU A 66 5.16 0.16 6.66
CA LEU A 66 3.72 0.41 6.54
C LEU A 66 3.15 -0.33 5.32
N GLU A 67 1.81 -0.36 5.21
CA GLU A 67 1.11 -1.05 4.13
C GLU A 67 0.59 -0.11 3.05
N VAL A 68 0.33 1.15 3.41
CA VAL A 68 -0.15 2.20 2.49
C VAL A 68 0.76 3.41 2.63
N LEU A 69 1.55 3.65 1.60
CA LEU A 69 2.34 4.86 1.44
C LEU A 69 1.41 6.00 1.03
N ASP A 70 1.31 7.04 1.87
CA ASP A 70 0.48 8.21 1.60
C ASP A 70 1.31 9.31 0.94
N ASP A 71 2.35 9.82 1.63
CA ASP A 71 3.22 10.86 1.12
C ASP A 71 4.68 10.42 1.04
N LEU A 72 5.39 10.91 0.04
CA LEU A 72 6.82 10.65 -0.16
C LEU A 72 7.55 11.94 -0.57
N ALA A 73 8.62 12.27 0.14
CA ALA A 73 9.54 13.32 -0.25
C ALA A 73 10.97 12.78 -0.34
N ILE A 74 11.60 12.98 -1.50
CA ILE A 74 12.98 12.59 -1.76
C ILE A 74 13.80 13.85 -2.03
N GLY A 75 14.79 14.10 -1.20
CA GLY A 75 15.71 15.22 -1.42
C GLY A 75 16.61 14.96 -2.63
N SER A 76 16.63 15.88 -3.60
CA SER A 76 17.27 15.67 -4.92
C SER A 76 18.76 15.28 -4.87
N GLN A 77 19.46 15.58 -3.78
CA GLN A 77 20.87 15.27 -3.53
C GLN A 77 21.09 14.48 -2.23
N SER A 78 20.01 14.04 -1.59
CA SER A 78 20.06 13.30 -0.33
C SER A 78 20.15 11.78 -0.58
N ASP A 79 20.76 11.05 0.34
CA ASP A 79 20.65 9.58 0.39
C ASP A 79 19.41 9.13 1.18
N PHE A 80 18.57 10.07 1.59
CA PHE A 80 17.38 9.82 2.38
C PHE A 80 16.11 10.34 1.71
N ALA A 81 15.07 9.58 1.87
CA ALA A 81 13.69 10.01 1.69
C ALA A 81 12.99 10.09 3.06
N VAL A 82 11.90 10.83 3.12
CA VAL A 82 10.93 10.75 4.22
C VAL A 82 9.59 10.35 3.64
N TYR A 83 8.83 9.58 4.39
CA TYR A 83 7.52 9.11 3.95
C TYR A 83 6.55 8.97 5.11
N THR A 84 5.27 9.20 4.83
CA THR A 84 4.16 8.94 5.76
C THR A 84 3.30 7.80 5.23
N GLY A 85 2.51 7.24 6.10
CA GLY A 85 1.50 6.26 5.73
C GLY A 85 0.96 5.47 6.91
N THR A 86 0.09 4.54 6.58
CA THR A 86 -0.70 3.77 7.53
C THR A 86 -0.59 2.27 7.27
N SER A 87 -1.14 1.48 8.16
CA SER A 87 -1.44 0.06 7.92
C SER A 87 -2.87 -0.24 8.39
N ALA A 88 -3.39 -1.40 8.06
CA ALA A 88 -4.78 -1.76 8.35
C ALA A 88 -5.20 -1.55 9.82
N ASN A 89 -4.28 -1.76 10.78
CA ASN A 89 -4.50 -1.56 12.21
C ASN A 89 -3.42 -0.67 12.87
N ARG A 90 -2.76 0.18 12.11
CA ARG A 90 -1.73 1.12 12.62
C ARG A 90 -1.98 2.52 12.07
N PRO A 91 -2.16 3.53 12.95
CA PRO A 91 -2.30 4.93 12.56
C PRO A 91 -1.11 5.43 11.75
N GLU A 92 -1.29 6.60 11.15
CA GLU A 92 -0.25 7.28 10.37
C GLU A 92 1.01 7.55 11.19
N LYS A 93 2.16 7.33 10.56
CA LYS A 93 3.48 7.59 11.13
C LYS A 93 4.40 8.18 10.07
N LEU A 94 5.41 8.92 10.51
CA LEU A 94 6.47 9.47 9.67
C LEU A 94 7.75 8.65 9.85
N TYR A 95 8.36 8.28 8.73
CA TYR A 95 9.60 7.51 8.66
C TYR A 95 10.64 8.21 7.80
N SER A 96 11.91 7.96 8.08
CA SER A 96 12.99 8.13 7.10
C SER A 96 13.31 6.81 6.42
N LEU A 97 13.76 6.88 5.17
CA LEU A 97 14.25 5.75 4.38
C LEU A 97 15.63 6.08 3.85
N ASN A 98 16.63 5.26 4.19
CA ASN A 98 17.94 5.35 3.56
C ASN A 98 17.92 4.62 2.21
N LEU A 99 18.09 5.37 1.12
CA LEU A 99 17.98 4.86 -0.25
C LEU A 99 19.12 3.93 -0.67
N LYS A 100 20.26 3.93 0.06
CA LYS A 100 21.40 3.05 -0.25
C LYS A 100 21.22 1.63 0.29
N ASN A 101 20.77 1.52 1.52
CA ASN A 101 20.66 0.23 2.22
C ASN A 101 19.22 -0.23 2.46
N ASN A 102 18.22 0.57 2.03
CA ASN A 102 16.80 0.30 2.20
C ASN A 102 16.38 0.14 3.68
N ASN A 103 17.01 0.89 4.58
CA ASN A 103 16.68 0.86 6.00
C ASN A 103 15.73 2.00 6.35
N SER A 104 14.57 1.66 6.91
CA SER A 104 13.59 2.62 7.41
C SER A 104 13.70 2.83 8.91
N GLN A 105 13.55 4.08 9.36
CA GLN A 105 13.55 4.45 10.76
C GLN A 105 12.34 5.31 11.09
N LEU A 106 11.61 4.96 12.15
CA LEU A 106 10.51 5.79 12.67
C LEU A 106 11.06 7.12 13.16
N LEU A 107 10.50 8.23 12.68
CA LEU A 107 10.80 9.59 13.13
C LEU A 107 9.75 10.11 14.09
N ILE A 108 8.48 10.00 13.72
CA ILE A 108 7.36 10.53 14.50
C ILE A 108 6.20 9.54 14.49
N ASN A 109 5.63 9.31 15.67
CA ASN A 109 4.34 8.65 15.85
C ASN A 109 3.37 9.68 16.47
N PRO A 110 2.64 10.46 15.65
CA PRO A 110 1.83 11.56 16.16
C PRO A 110 0.68 11.10 17.05
N ALA A 111 0.16 9.90 16.82
CA ALA A 111 -0.97 9.33 17.56
C ALA A 111 -0.53 8.42 18.73
N GLN A 112 0.73 8.50 19.15
CA GLN A 112 1.25 7.59 20.19
C GLN A 112 0.47 7.67 21.49
N ASN A 113 0.20 8.88 21.98
CA ASN A 113 -0.49 9.08 23.25
C ASN A 113 -1.97 8.69 23.17
N GLU A 114 -2.63 8.97 22.03
CA GLU A 114 -4.05 8.66 21.84
C GLU A 114 -4.31 7.15 21.75
N TYR A 115 -3.35 6.39 21.22
CA TYR A 115 -3.51 4.95 20.98
C TYR A 115 -2.65 4.07 21.90
N GLU A 116 -1.96 4.62 22.89
CA GLU A 116 -1.09 3.87 23.80
C GLU A 116 -1.84 2.75 24.56
N THR A 117 -3.08 3.02 24.94
CA THR A 117 -3.94 2.08 25.68
C THR A 117 -4.94 1.33 24.79
N VAL A 118 -4.98 1.61 23.49
CA VAL A 118 -5.93 1.00 22.55
C VAL A 118 -5.38 -0.31 22.02
N GLN A 119 -6.11 -1.40 22.25
CA GLN A 119 -5.84 -2.68 21.62
C GLN A 119 -6.59 -2.76 20.29
N PHE A 120 -5.84 -2.99 19.21
CA PHE A 120 -6.41 -3.30 17.91
C PHE A 120 -6.48 -4.81 17.73
N GLY A 121 -7.56 -5.26 17.13
CA GLY A 121 -7.69 -6.64 16.72
C GLY A 121 -6.70 -7.03 15.62
N LYS A 122 -6.50 -8.32 15.46
CA LYS A 122 -5.70 -8.89 14.36
C LYS A 122 -6.35 -8.58 13.03
N VAL A 123 -5.53 -8.31 12.01
CA VAL A 123 -5.97 -8.19 10.61
C VAL A 123 -5.28 -9.27 9.80
N GLU A 124 -6.06 -10.12 9.15
CA GLU A 124 -5.55 -11.21 8.34
C GLU A 124 -5.98 -11.08 6.88
N ARG A 125 -5.10 -11.47 5.97
CA ARG A 125 -5.47 -11.72 4.58
C ARG A 125 -6.34 -12.98 4.51
N TRP A 126 -7.45 -12.89 3.77
CA TRP A 126 -8.32 -14.01 3.51
C TRP A 126 -8.72 -14.04 2.05
N THR A 127 -8.59 -15.20 1.41
CA THR A 127 -8.91 -15.38 0.00
C THR A 127 -9.84 -16.56 -0.20
N PHE A 128 -10.66 -16.49 -1.23
CA PHE A 128 -11.47 -17.62 -1.68
C PHE A 128 -11.52 -17.62 -3.21
N LYS A 129 -11.90 -18.77 -3.77
CA LYS A 129 -12.17 -18.87 -5.20
C LYS A 129 -13.66 -18.73 -5.46
N ASN A 130 -14.01 -17.87 -6.42
CA ASN A 130 -15.38 -17.74 -6.88
C ASN A 130 -15.79 -18.95 -7.77
N LYS A 131 -17.05 -18.96 -8.26
CA LYS A 131 -17.58 -20.02 -9.13
C LYS A 131 -16.78 -20.22 -10.43
N ASP A 132 -16.08 -19.19 -10.89
CA ASP A 132 -15.26 -19.18 -12.12
C ASP A 132 -13.80 -19.53 -11.82
N ASN A 133 -13.50 -20.03 -10.61
CA ASN A 133 -12.15 -20.37 -10.11
C ASN A 133 -11.18 -19.18 -10.00
N VAL A 134 -11.68 -17.96 -10.04
CA VAL A 134 -10.89 -16.73 -9.85
C VAL A 134 -10.69 -16.50 -8.35
N GLU A 135 -9.44 -16.27 -7.94
CA GLU A 135 -9.13 -15.91 -6.55
C GLU A 135 -9.64 -14.50 -6.23
N ILE A 136 -10.48 -14.40 -5.22
CA ILE A 136 -10.95 -13.14 -4.65
C ILE A 136 -10.15 -12.87 -3.39
N GLU A 137 -9.48 -11.73 -3.36
CA GLU A 137 -8.70 -11.30 -2.20
C GLU A 137 -9.57 -10.48 -1.25
N GLY A 138 -9.33 -10.65 0.03
CA GLY A 138 -9.93 -9.86 1.08
C GLY A 138 -9.07 -9.86 2.33
N ARG A 139 -9.58 -9.22 3.36
CA ARG A 139 -9.01 -9.25 4.70
C ARG A 139 -10.08 -9.22 5.75
N ILE A 140 -9.79 -9.84 6.88
CA ILE A 140 -10.67 -9.89 8.04
C ILE A 140 -10.04 -9.06 9.16
N TYR A 141 -10.84 -8.19 9.76
CA TYR A 141 -10.54 -7.51 11.01
C TYR A 141 -11.28 -8.26 12.12
N PHE A 142 -10.55 -8.73 13.09
CA PHE A 142 -11.09 -9.42 14.26
C PHE A 142 -11.27 -8.46 15.43
N PRO A 143 -12.23 -8.70 16.33
CA PRO A 143 -12.27 -8.05 17.64
C PRO A 143 -10.92 -8.16 18.38
N PRO A 144 -10.54 -7.19 19.25
CA PRO A 144 -9.30 -7.28 20.01
C PRO A 144 -9.19 -8.51 20.90
N ASP A 145 -10.33 -8.97 21.43
CA ASP A 145 -10.53 -10.11 22.33
C ASP A 145 -11.18 -11.33 21.61
N PHE A 146 -10.91 -11.48 20.31
CA PHE A 146 -11.49 -12.53 19.48
C PHE A 146 -11.24 -13.93 20.05
N ASP A 147 -12.32 -14.69 20.25
CA ASP A 147 -12.31 -16.11 20.62
C ASP A 147 -12.96 -16.93 19.49
N ALA A 148 -12.23 -17.86 18.91
CA ALA A 148 -12.70 -18.68 17.80
C ALA A 148 -13.82 -19.67 18.22
N SER A 149 -14.08 -19.87 19.50
CA SER A 149 -15.20 -20.68 20.02
C SER A 149 -16.52 -19.95 20.05
N GLU A 150 -16.50 -18.62 19.94
CA GLU A 150 -17.66 -17.75 19.99
C GLU A 150 -18.21 -17.41 18.60
N GLN A 151 -19.45 -16.93 18.55
CA GLN A 151 -20.10 -16.46 17.31
C GLN A 151 -20.13 -14.92 17.31
N TYR A 152 -19.72 -14.34 16.19
CA TYR A 152 -19.69 -12.90 16.01
C TYR A 152 -20.57 -12.45 14.84
N PRO A 153 -21.27 -11.32 14.96
CA PRO A 153 -21.90 -10.70 13.80
C PRO A 153 -20.83 -10.26 12.81
N CYS A 154 -21.12 -10.39 11.52
CA CYS A 154 -20.15 -10.07 10.45
C CYS A 154 -20.64 -8.90 9.60
N ILE A 155 -19.76 -7.91 9.41
CA ILE A 155 -19.94 -6.84 8.43
C ILE A 155 -19.10 -7.18 7.19
N VAL A 156 -19.76 -7.34 6.04
CA VAL A 156 -19.08 -7.47 4.74
C VAL A 156 -19.00 -6.08 4.11
N TYR A 157 -17.79 -5.60 3.90
CA TYR A 157 -17.52 -4.31 3.27
C TYR A 157 -16.79 -4.48 1.93
N TYR A 158 -17.31 -3.85 0.90
CA TYR A 158 -16.69 -3.81 -0.43
C TYR A 158 -17.00 -2.46 -1.09
N TYR A 159 -16.18 -2.10 -2.07
CA TYR A 159 -16.42 -0.95 -2.94
C TYR A 159 -16.76 -1.43 -4.35
N GLY A 160 -17.90 -1.00 -4.88
CA GLY A 160 -18.39 -1.41 -6.19
C GLY A 160 -17.78 -0.64 -7.38
N GLY A 161 -16.79 0.21 -7.15
CA GLY A 161 -16.04 0.94 -8.19
C GLY A 161 -14.72 0.25 -8.54
N THR A 162 -13.90 0.95 -9.32
CA THR A 162 -12.62 0.43 -9.83
C THR A 162 -11.45 0.59 -8.88
N SER A 163 -11.58 1.38 -7.80
CA SER A 163 -10.51 1.52 -6.80
C SER A 163 -10.52 0.36 -5.80
N PRO A 164 -9.35 -0.13 -5.37
CA PRO A 164 -9.29 -1.11 -4.29
C PRO A 164 -9.72 -0.48 -2.96
N VAL A 165 -10.18 -1.30 -2.03
CA VAL A 165 -10.30 -0.90 -0.62
C VAL A 165 -8.93 -1.07 0.01
N GLU A 166 -8.20 0.03 0.15
CA GLU A 166 -6.84 0.05 0.68
C GLU A 166 -6.76 -0.43 2.13
N ARG A 167 -5.56 -0.80 2.54
CA ARG A 167 -5.23 -1.20 3.92
C ARG A 167 -4.97 0.00 4.83
N SER A 168 -5.55 1.15 4.52
CA SER A 168 -5.45 2.37 5.33
C SER A 168 -6.15 2.21 6.68
N PHE A 169 -5.54 2.81 7.72
CA PHE A 169 -6.09 2.80 9.08
C PHE A 169 -7.39 3.57 9.20
N GLY A 170 -7.42 4.74 8.62
CA GLY A 170 -8.54 5.68 8.72
C GLY A 170 -9.61 5.50 7.64
N GLY A 171 -10.36 6.57 7.45
CA GLY A 171 -11.35 6.73 6.41
C GLY A 171 -12.79 6.72 6.92
N ARG A 172 -13.71 6.97 5.99
CA ARG A 172 -15.15 7.11 6.28
C ARG A 172 -15.78 5.88 6.94
N TYR A 173 -15.22 4.70 6.67
CA TYR A 173 -15.75 3.40 7.13
C TYR A 173 -14.74 2.75 8.09
N PRO A 174 -14.86 3.00 9.41
CA PRO A 174 -13.83 2.69 10.40
C PRO A 174 -13.84 1.20 10.80
N LYS A 175 -13.16 0.34 10.04
CA LYS A 175 -13.15 -1.13 10.23
C LYS A 175 -12.68 -1.53 11.63
N ASN A 176 -11.63 -0.87 12.13
CA ASN A 176 -11.10 -1.14 13.48
C ASN A 176 -12.11 -0.79 14.58
N TYR A 177 -12.88 0.30 14.39
CA TYR A 177 -13.94 0.69 15.34
C TYR A 177 -15.07 -0.35 15.36
N TRP A 178 -15.51 -0.84 14.19
CA TRP A 178 -16.52 -1.89 14.14
C TRP A 178 -16.01 -3.18 14.78
N ALA A 179 -14.76 -3.56 14.51
CA ALA A 179 -14.14 -4.73 15.13
C ALA A 179 -14.06 -4.60 16.65
N ALA A 180 -13.67 -3.41 17.17
CA ALA A 180 -13.64 -3.13 18.59
C ALA A 180 -15.02 -3.16 19.26
N ASN A 181 -16.11 -3.03 18.50
CA ASN A 181 -17.50 -3.20 18.96
C ASN A 181 -18.05 -4.61 18.75
N GLY A 182 -17.20 -5.61 18.61
CA GLY A 182 -17.58 -7.01 18.59
C GLY A 182 -18.01 -7.56 17.24
N TYR A 183 -17.70 -6.88 16.13
CA TYR A 183 -17.97 -7.38 14.79
C TYR A 183 -16.71 -8.01 14.18
N ILE A 184 -16.87 -9.10 13.47
CA ILE A 184 -15.90 -9.48 12.44
C ILE A 184 -16.18 -8.59 11.23
N VAL A 185 -15.13 -7.92 10.71
CA VAL A 185 -15.28 -7.09 9.50
C VAL A 185 -14.50 -7.74 8.35
N TYR A 186 -15.23 -8.26 7.37
CA TYR A 186 -14.65 -8.81 6.16
C TYR A 186 -14.65 -7.75 5.05
N VAL A 187 -13.45 -7.38 4.59
CA VAL A 187 -13.25 -6.45 3.47
C VAL A 187 -12.90 -7.26 2.24
N MET A 188 -13.78 -7.27 1.25
CA MET A 188 -13.61 -7.97 -0.01
C MET A 188 -13.13 -7.03 -1.11
N GLN A 189 -12.22 -7.50 -1.96
CA GLN A 189 -11.79 -6.80 -3.17
C GLN A 189 -12.55 -7.39 -4.37
N PRO A 190 -13.42 -6.61 -5.03
CA PRO A 190 -14.10 -7.09 -6.23
C PRO A 190 -13.11 -7.28 -7.38
N SER A 191 -13.44 -8.19 -8.30
CA SER A 191 -12.68 -8.39 -9.54
C SER A 191 -12.65 -7.09 -10.37
N GLY A 192 -11.52 -6.83 -11.05
CA GLY A 192 -11.34 -5.66 -11.90
C GLY A 192 -11.01 -4.36 -11.15
N ALA A 193 -10.72 -4.41 -9.85
CA ALA A 193 -10.19 -3.26 -9.14
C ALA A 193 -8.75 -2.96 -9.58
N THR A 194 -8.41 -1.67 -9.65
CA THR A 194 -7.04 -1.19 -9.92
C THR A 194 -6.03 -1.84 -8.98
N GLY A 195 -4.85 -2.21 -9.51
CA GLY A 195 -3.79 -2.86 -8.75
C GLY A 195 -3.88 -4.39 -8.69
N PHE A 196 -4.91 -5.00 -9.31
CA PHE A 196 -5.10 -6.46 -9.36
C PHE A 196 -4.71 -7.08 -10.71
N GLY A 197 -3.84 -6.41 -11.47
CA GLY A 197 -3.36 -6.85 -12.76
C GLY A 197 -4.09 -6.21 -13.93
N GLN A 198 -3.67 -6.61 -15.14
CA GLN A 198 -4.21 -6.11 -16.40
C GLN A 198 -5.18 -7.08 -17.08
N ASP A 199 -5.35 -8.27 -16.50
CA ASP A 199 -6.18 -9.37 -17.04
C ASP A 199 -7.66 -9.26 -16.60
#